data_e58649762134708a66ad1f13d81b2339
#
_entry.id   e58649762134708a66ad1f13d81b2339
#
_cell.length_a   1.000
_cell.length_b   1.000
_cell.length_c   1.000
_cell.angle_alpha   90.00
_cell.angle_beta   90.00
_cell.angle_gamma   90.00
#
_symmetry.space_group_name_H-M   'P 1'
#
loop_
_entity.id
_entity.type
_entity.pdbx_description
1 polymer ?
#
loop_
_entity_poly.entity_id
_entity_poly.type
_entity_poly.pdbx_seq_one_letter_code
_entity_poly.pdbx_strand_id
1 'polypeptide(L)'
;MKAERRSIVKKLIASVGALSVFGMAKGSTPQIEEKEVNNVTNYEDVPLFSGSTRMGNMIFIAGKGAHVEPFEIKAHTEIVLKELEAELKKAGSSMEKVLKVNVYLNDIADYQSMNEVYKGRFGKKPPVRTTVAVAKGGVPGNSLVEMDCIAYV
;
A
#
# COMPACT_ATOMS: atom_id res chain seq x y z
N MET A 1 -40.60 -64.24 -0.60
CA MET A 1 -39.98 -63.14 -1.37
C MET A 1 -40.47 -61.65 -1.09
N LYS A 2 -41.49 -61.44 -0.26
CA LYS A 2 -41.95 -60.08 0.11
C LYS A 2 -41.30 -59.48 1.36
N ALA A 3 -40.71 -60.31 2.24
CA ALA A 3 -40.12 -59.82 3.51
C ALA A 3 -38.69 -59.27 3.36
N GLU A 4 -37.90 -59.83 2.45
CA GLU A 4 -36.51 -59.33 2.23
C GLU A 4 -36.42 -57.94 1.57
N ARG A 5 -37.35 -57.62 0.69
CA ARG A 5 -37.38 -56.29 0.03
C ARG A 5 -37.68 -55.15 1.02
N ARG A 6 -38.45 -55.40 2.07
CA ARG A 6 -38.74 -54.37 3.11
C ARG A 6 -37.54 -54.11 4.04
N SER A 7 -36.72 -55.13 4.25
CA SER A 7 -35.49 -55.01 5.05
C SER A 7 -34.40 -54.17 4.34
N ILE A 8 -34.27 -54.34 3.03
CA ILE A 8 -33.31 -53.62 2.21
C ILE A 8 -33.68 -52.11 2.11
N VAL A 9 -34.97 -51.81 1.94
CA VAL A 9 -35.45 -50.41 1.88
C VAL A 9 -35.27 -49.69 3.22
N LYS A 10 -35.51 -50.38 4.35
CA LYS A 10 -35.27 -49.79 5.69
C LYS A 10 -33.78 -49.58 5.98
N LYS A 11 -32.88 -50.40 5.48
CA LYS A 11 -31.41 -50.21 5.60
C LYS A 11 -30.91 -49.10 4.70
N LEU A 12 -31.50 -48.88 3.53
CA LEU A 12 -31.16 -47.76 2.64
C LEU A 12 -31.63 -46.41 3.17
N ILE A 13 -32.78 -46.38 3.85
CA ILE A 13 -33.28 -45.10 4.46
C ILE A 13 -32.47 -44.74 5.71
N ALA A 14 -31.95 -45.70 6.45
CA ALA A 14 -31.09 -45.44 7.62
C ALA A 14 -29.69 -44.98 7.25
N SER A 15 -29.20 -45.22 6.04
CA SER A 15 -27.88 -44.75 5.57
C SER A 15 -27.89 -43.36 4.95
N VAL A 16 -29.06 -42.82 4.60
CA VAL A 16 -29.19 -41.45 4.07
C VAL A 16 -29.30 -40.41 5.18
N GLY A 17 -29.62 -40.82 6.42
CA GLY A 17 -29.77 -39.92 7.57
C GLY A 17 -28.45 -39.50 8.26
N ALA A 18 -27.29 -40.06 7.85
CA ALA A 18 -26.01 -39.83 8.52
C ALA A 18 -25.04 -38.91 7.72
N LEU A 19 -25.49 -38.31 6.62
CA LEU A 19 -24.65 -37.47 5.76
C LEU A 19 -25.08 -35.98 5.72
N SER A 20 -25.79 -35.49 6.73
CA SER A 20 -26.19 -34.06 6.77
C SER A 20 -25.56 -33.29 7.91
N VAL A 21 -24.30 -33.59 8.26
CA VAL A 21 -23.44 -32.67 9.03
C VAL A 21 -22.26 -32.25 8.17
N PHE A 22 -22.52 -31.90 6.92
CA PHE A 22 -21.66 -30.89 6.27
C PHE A 22 -22.05 -29.58 6.89
N GLY A 23 -21.21 -29.12 7.83
CA GLY A 23 -21.30 -27.80 8.35
C GLY A 23 -21.40 -26.84 7.17
N MET A 24 -22.52 -26.14 7.06
CA MET A 24 -22.60 -24.95 6.23
C MET A 24 -21.49 -24.03 6.71
N ALA A 25 -20.34 -24.05 6.04
CA ALA A 25 -19.39 -22.98 6.13
C ALA A 25 -20.21 -21.72 5.83
N LYS A 26 -20.50 -20.91 6.84
CA LYS A 26 -21.02 -19.57 6.66
C LYS A 26 -19.98 -18.88 5.79
N GLY A 27 -20.20 -18.86 4.49
CA GLY A 27 -19.47 -18.00 3.59
C GLY A 27 -19.63 -16.59 4.16
N SER A 28 -18.57 -16.04 4.73
CA SER A 28 -18.55 -14.63 5.06
C SER A 28 -18.79 -13.88 3.75
N THR A 29 -19.90 -13.17 3.67
CA THR A 29 -20.12 -12.22 2.58
C THR A 29 -18.86 -11.35 2.52
N PRO A 30 -18.20 -11.20 1.37
CA PRO A 30 -17.04 -10.33 1.27
C PRO A 30 -17.51 -8.94 1.72
N GLN A 31 -17.00 -8.44 2.83
CA GLN A 31 -17.17 -7.03 3.16
C GLN A 31 -16.46 -6.25 2.07
N ILE A 32 -17.20 -5.41 1.37
CA ILE A 32 -16.59 -4.43 0.46
C ILE A 32 -15.89 -3.44 1.37
N GLU A 33 -14.55 -3.55 1.43
CA GLU A 33 -13.74 -2.56 2.14
C GLU A 33 -13.85 -1.23 1.40
N GLU A 34 -14.22 -0.17 2.12
CA GLU A 34 -14.23 1.18 1.58
C GLU A 34 -12.84 1.81 1.67
N LYS A 35 -12.54 2.67 0.69
CA LYS A 35 -11.30 3.45 0.69
C LYS A 35 -11.33 4.46 1.83
N GLU A 36 -10.37 4.38 2.73
CA GLU A 36 -10.08 5.42 3.73
C GLU A 36 -9.13 6.47 3.14
N VAL A 37 -9.32 7.73 3.52
CA VAL A 37 -8.47 8.85 3.09
C VAL A 37 -7.98 9.65 4.29
N ASN A 38 -6.74 10.13 4.24
CA ASN A 38 -6.13 10.94 5.30
C ASN A 38 -5.42 12.15 4.69
N ASN A 39 -5.39 13.25 5.46
CA ASN A 39 -4.71 14.50 5.08
C ASN A 39 -5.17 15.00 3.70
N VAL A 40 -6.47 15.25 3.57
CA VAL A 40 -7.05 15.81 2.33
C VAL A 40 -6.58 17.24 2.15
N THR A 41 -5.98 17.54 1.01
CA THR A 41 -5.66 18.90 0.57
C THR A 41 -6.80 19.42 -0.28
N ASN A 42 -7.29 20.60 0.04
CA ASN A 42 -8.34 21.28 -0.73
C ASN A 42 -7.74 22.38 -1.62
N TYR A 43 -8.40 22.61 -2.75
CA TYR A 43 -8.17 23.75 -3.62
C TYR A 43 -9.52 24.44 -3.84
N GLU A 44 -9.60 25.74 -3.52
CA GLU A 44 -10.86 26.52 -3.59
C GLU A 44 -12.04 25.77 -2.89
N ASP A 45 -11.81 25.28 -1.66
CA ASP A 45 -12.76 24.50 -0.84
C ASP A 45 -13.22 23.16 -1.43
N VAL A 46 -12.59 22.70 -2.52
CA VAL A 46 -12.86 21.39 -3.13
C VAL A 46 -11.70 20.43 -2.85
N PRO A 47 -11.97 19.17 -2.41
CA PRO A 47 -10.93 18.17 -2.25
C PRO A 47 -10.15 17.93 -3.54
N LEU A 48 -8.82 18.14 -3.49
CA LEU A 48 -7.91 17.98 -4.62
C LEU A 48 -7.19 16.63 -4.61
N PHE A 49 -6.53 16.30 -3.49
CA PHE A 49 -5.88 15.00 -3.29
C PHE A 49 -5.75 14.68 -1.79
N SER A 50 -5.39 13.43 -1.49
CA SER A 50 -5.14 12.97 -0.13
C SER A 50 -3.66 12.72 0.09
N GLY A 51 -3.15 12.98 1.29
CA GLY A 51 -1.77 12.67 1.68
C GLY A 51 -1.51 11.16 1.72
N SER A 52 -2.53 10.39 2.11
CA SER A 52 -2.52 8.94 1.99
C SER A 52 -3.93 8.37 1.78
N THR A 53 -3.99 7.19 1.16
CA THR A 53 -5.19 6.37 1.08
C THR A 53 -4.90 4.96 1.57
N ARG A 54 -5.93 4.32 2.15
CA ARG A 54 -5.85 2.94 2.62
C ARG A 54 -7.00 2.12 2.05
N MET A 55 -6.71 0.86 1.73
CA MET A 55 -7.70 -0.15 1.40
C MET A 55 -7.25 -1.49 1.96
N GLY A 56 -8.01 -2.02 2.90
CA GLY A 56 -7.59 -3.18 3.67
C GLY A 56 -6.30 -2.90 4.46
N ASN A 57 -5.30 -3.71 4.24
CA ASN A 57 -3.98 -3.53 4.84
C ASN A 57 -2.99 -2.75 3.95
N MET A 58 -3.40 -2.30 2.76
CA MET A 58 -2.55 -1.56 1.84
C MET A 58 -2.68 -0.06 2.04
N ILE A 59 -1.54 0.63 2.05
CA ILE A 59 -1.44 2.09 2.17
C ILE A 59 -0.71 2.64 0.95
N PHE A 60 -1.24 3.71 0.39
CA PHE A 60 -0.66 4.47 -0.71
C PHE A 60 -0.35 5.87 -0.20
N ILE A 61 0.91 6.26 -0.24
CA ILE A 61 1.39 7.59 0.19
C ILE A 61 1.60 8.46 -1.04
N ALA A 62 1.04 9.66 -1.02
CA ALA A 62 1.22 10.65 -2.06
C ALA A 62 2.67 11.14 -2.17
N GLY A 63 3.03 11.69 -3.32
CA GLY A 63 4.34 12.29 -3.57
C GLY A 63 4.73 13.30 -2.48
N LYS A 64 5.98 13.23 -2.06
CA LYS A 64 6.62 14.16 -1.13
C LYS A 64 7.81 14.82 -1.82
N GLY A 65 7.81 16.13 -1.87
CA GLY A 65 8.88 16.97 -2.42
C GLY A 65 9.43 17.93 -1.37
N ALA A 66 10.66 18.38 -1.54
CA ALA A 66 11.28 19.38 -0.67
C ALA A 66 11.20 20.76 -1.34
N HIS A 67 10.63 21.75 -0.63
CA HIS A 67 10.34 23.08 -1.18
C HIS A 67 11.08 24.19 -0.43
N VAL A 68 12.23 23.87 0.17
CA VAL A 68 13.02 24.78 1.00
C VAL A 68 14.51 24.67 0.68
N GLU A 69 15.26 25.75 0.97
CA GLU A 69 16.72 25.73 0.88
C GLU A 69 17.35 24.81 1.95
N PRO A 70 18.55 24.28 1.69
CA PRO A 70 19.35 24.49 0.48
C PRO A 70 18.84 23.60 -0.68
N PHE A 71 18.85 24.16 -1.90
CA PHE A 71 18.49 23.39 -3.11
C PHE A 71 19.64 22.47 -3.52
N GLU A 72 19.87 21.46 -2.69
CA GLU A 72 20.87 20.42 -2.86
C GLU A 72 20.20 19.05 -2.79
N ILE A 73 20.58 18.16 -3.70
CA ILE A 73 19.91 16.85 -3.82
C ILE A 73 19.96 16.03 -2.53
N LYS A 74 21.07 16.05 -1.79
CA LYS A 74 21.18 15.31 -0.52
C LYS A 74 20.25 15.89 0.55
N ALA A 75 20.17 17.20 0.66
CA ALA A 75 19.28 17.89 1.59
C ALA A 75 17.81 17.60 1.25
N HIS A 76 17.43 17.75 -0.02
CA HIS A 76 16.06 17.46 -0.48
C HIS A 76 15.70 15.99 -0.29
N THR A 77 16.61 15.05 -0.58
CA THR A 77 16.37 13.62 -0.34
C THR A 77 16.13 13.32 1.13
N GLU A 78 16.89 13.93 2.03
CA GLU A 78 16.70 13.76 3.48
C GLU A 78 15.34 14.27 3.94
N ILE A 79 14.90 15.44 3.47
CA ILE A 79 13.59 16.02 3.77
C ILE A 79 12.48 15.11 3.27
N VAL A 80 12.52 14.70 2.01
CA VAL A 80 11.52 13.84 1.37
C VAL A 80 11.37 12.52 2.11
N LEU A 81 12.48 11.86 2.49
CA LEU A 81 12.42 10.60 3.23
C LEU A 81 11.87 10.77 4.65
N LYS A 82 12.15 11.89 5.33
CA LYS A 82 11.54 12.22 6.63
C LYS A 82 10.04 12.46 6.51
N GLU A 83 9.60 13.14 5.46
CA GLU A 83 8.17 13.38 5.23
C GLU A 83 7.42 12.09 4.89
N LEU A 84 8.01 11.20 4.07
CA LEU A 84 7.47 9.86 3.85
C LEU A 84 7.34 9.08 5.15
N GLU A 85 8.39 9.06 5.98
CA GLU A 85 8.37 8.39 7.27
C GLU A 85 7.28 8.94 8.19
N ALA A 86 7.13 10.26 8.24
CA ALA A 86 6.10 10.90 9.06
C ALA A 86 4.67 10.53 8.58
N GLU A 87 4.44 10.52 7.26
CA GLU A 87 3.15 10.16 6.69
C GLU A 87 2.83 8.66 6.89
N LEU A 88 3.82 7.78 6.72
CA LEU A 88 3.71 6.35 7.01
C LEU A 88 3.30 6.11 8.47
N LYS A 89 3.94 6.81 9.43
CA LYS A 89 3.59 6.71 10.86
C LYS A 89 2.16 7.17 11.14
N LYS A 90 1.71 8.28 10.53
CA LYS A 90 0.32 8.74 10.65
C LYS A 90 -0.68 7.72 10.10
N ALA A 91 -0.31 7.02 9.03
CA ALA A 91 -1.13 5.98 8.42
C ALA A 91 -1.03 4.61 9.14
N GLY A 92 -0.29 4.49 10.26
CA GLY A 92 -0.14 3.25 11.04
C GLY A 92 0.90 2.26 10.48
N SER A 93 1.83 2.75 9.64
CA SER A 93 2.89 1.94 9.01
C SER A 93 4.30 2.41 9.42
N SER A 94 5.32 1.94 8.72
CA SER A 94 6.73 2.33 8.93
C SER A 94 7.54 2.19 7.65
N MET A 95 8.76 2.75 7.64
CA MET A 95 9.69 2.61 6.52
C MET A 95 10.01 1.15 6.20
N GLU A 96 10.10 0.27 7.19
CA GLU A 96 10.37 -1.16 6.99
C GLU A 96 9.19 -1.93 6.36
N LYS A 97 7.98 -1.37 6.41
CA LYS A 97 6.77 -1.95 5.80
C LYS A 97 6.50 -1.43 4.39
N VAL A 98 7.38 -0.61 3.84
CA VAL A 98 7.26 -0.13 2.46
C VAL A 98 7.56 -1.27 1.49
N LEU A 99 6.67 -1.45 0.50
CA LEU A 99 6.76 -2.48 -0.53
C LEU A 99 7.34 -1.93 -1.83
N LYS A 100 7.00 -0.69 -2.16
CA LYS A 100 7.44 -0.03 -3.40
C LYS A 100 7.68 1.45 -3.15
N VAL A 101 8.73 1.99 -3.78
CA VAL A 101 9.00 3.44 -3.88
C VAL A 101 9.15 3.82 -5.34
N ASN A 102 8.51 4.90 -5.76
CA ASN A 102 8.82 5.60 -6.98
C ASN A 102 9.65 6.84 -6.63
N VAL A 103 10.69 7.09 -7.39
CA VAL A 103 11.59 8.24 -7.24
C VAL A 103 11.61 9.01 -8.55
N TYR A 104 11.28 10.27 -8.48
CA TYR A 104 11.29 11.23 -9.59
C TYR A 104 12.38 12.25 -9.33
N LEU A 105 13.41 12.26 -10.17
CA LEU A 105 14.53 13.22 -10.09
C LEU A 105 14.32 14.36 -11.07
N ASN A 106 14.69 15.57 -10.66
CA ASN A 106 14.72 16.72 -11.56
C ASN A 106 15.85 16.61 -12.59
N ASP A 107 16.93 15.91 -12.24
CA ASP A 107 18.08 15.59 -13.12
C ASP A 107 18.62 14.20 -12.80
N ILE A 108 18.91 13.39 -13.83
CA ILE A 108 19.50 12.07 -13.65
C ILE A 108 20.93 12.13 -13.09
N ALA A 109 21.63 13.23 -13.25
CA ALA A 109 22.96 13.43 -12.67
C ALA A 109 22.94 13.34 -11.14
N ASP A 110 21.79 13.58 -10.50
CA ASP A 110 21.58 13.53 -9.05
C ASP A 110 21.43 12.08 -8.51
N TYR A 111 21.34 11.08 -9.40
CA TYR A 111 21.02 9.70 -9.02
C TYR A 111 21.96 9.13 -7.95
N GLN A 112 23.27 9.32 -8.08
CA GLN A 112 24.24 8.78 -7.12
C GLN A 112 24.17 9.49 -5.76
N SER A 113 24.08 10.81 -5.76
CA SER A 113 23.99 11.60 -4.54
C SER A 113 22.68 11.35 -3.78
N MET A 114 21.57 11.17 -4.50
CA MET A 114 20.30 10.71 -3.91
C MET A 114 20.45 9.34 -3.26
N ASN A 115 21.10 8.36 -3.92
CA ASN A 115 21.30 7.02 -3.40
C ASN A 115 22.12 6.98 -2.10
N GLU A 116 23.08 7.86 -1.94
CA GLU A 116 23.88 7.96 -0.70
C GLU A 116 23.00 8.24 0.52
N VAL A 117 21.97 9.06 0.38
CA VAL A 117 21.01 9.41 1.44
C VAL A 117 19.91 8.35 1.57
N TYR A 118 19.48 7.77 0.46
CA TYR A 118 18.44 6.74 0.41
C TYR A 118 18.86 5.42 1.08
N LYS A 119 20.17 5.10 0.99
CA LYS A 119 20.75 3.86 1.48
C LYS A 119 20.43 3.63 2.96
N GLY A 120 19.89 2.44 3.27
CA GLY A 120 19.61 2.01 4.64
C GLY A 120 18.31 2.55 5.25
N ARG A 121 17.58 3.43 4.57
CA ARG A 121 16.37 4.08 5.11
C ARG A 121 15.20 3.12 5.35
N PHE A 122 15.17 1.99 4.65
CA PHE A 122 14.08 1.02 4.68
C PHE A 122 14.48 -0.29 5.41
N GLY A 123 15.53 -0.24 6.23
CA GLY A 123 16.00 -1.39 7.01
C GLY A 123 16.71 -2.46 6.15
N LYS A 124 16.70 -3.71 6.64
CA LYS A 124 17.44 -4.84 6.03
C LYS A 124 16.73 -5.45 4.80
N LYS A 125 15.45 -5.17 4.60
CA LYS A 125 14.62 -5.67 3.50
C LYS A 125 14.06 -4.49 2.71
N PRO A 126 14.86 -3.83 1.85
CA PRO A 126 14.44 -2.64 1.13
C PRO A 126 13.29 -2.96 0.15
N PRO A 127 12.43 -1.97 -0.14
CA PRO A 127 11.34 -2.09 -1.12
C PRO A 127 11.88 -2.24 -2.54
N VAL A 128 11.03 -2.71 -3.45
CA VAL A 128 11.29 -2.52 -4.88
C VAL A 128 11.23 -1.03 -5.21
N ARG A 129 12.08 -0.56 -6.14
CA ARG A 129 12.17 0.84 -6.51
C ARG A 129 12.18 1.05 -8.01
N THR A 130 11.50 2.09 -8.46
CA THR A 130 11.64 2.66 -9.80
C THR A 130 12.19 4.07 -9.65
N THR A 131 13.22 4.42 -10.41
CA THR A 131 13.78 5.78 -10.44
C THR A 131 13.83 6.27 -11.88
N VAL A 132 13.29 7.45 -12.11
CA VAL A 132 13.33 8.13 -13.42
C VAL A 132 13.67 9.61 -13.20
N ALA A 133 14.32 10.23 -14.18
CA ALA A 133 14.36 11.69 -14.25
C ALA A 133 13.15 12.17 -15.06
N VAL A 134 12.50 13.21 -14.58
CA VAL A 134 11.43 13.91 -15.30
C VAL A 134 12.01 15.04 -16.14
N ALA A 135 11.19 15.69 -16.96
CA ALA A 135 11.61 16.90 -17.66
C ALA A 135 12.10 17.95 -16.65
N LYS A 136 13.12 18.72 -17.02
CA LYS A 136 13.67 19.75 -16.15
C LYS A 136 12.56 20.69 -15.63
N GLY A 137 12.50 20.88 -14.31
CA GLY A 137 11.44 21.62 -13.65
C GLY A 137 10.10 20.85 -13.54
N GLY A 138 10.10 19.56 -13.85
CA GLY A 138 8.89 18.71 -13.78
C GLY A 138 8.53 18.26 -12.37
N VAL A 139 9.43 18.38 -11.39
CA VAL A 139 9.10 18.21 -9.98
C VAL A 139 8.57 19.55 -9.45
N PRO A 140 7.33 19.60 -8.89
CA PRO A 140 6.73 20.83 -8.44
C PRO A 140 7.52 21.55 -7.34
N GLY A 141 7.40 22.89 -7.26
CA GLY A 141 7.93 23.71 -6.17
C GLY A 141 9.46 23.73 -6.07
N ASN A 142 10.16 23.57 -7.19
CA ASN A 142 11.64 23.54 -7.28
C ASN A 142 12.29 22.38 -6.51
N SER A 143 11.53 21.36 -6.12
CA SER A 143 12.13 20.18 -5.52
C SER A 143 13.04 19.45 -6.52
N LEU A 144 14.19 18.98 -6.05
CA LEU A 144 15.13 18.22 -6.87
C LEU A 144 14.78 16.71 -6.92
N VAL A 145 13.92 16.27 -6.02
CA VAL A 145 13.44 14.89 -5.95
C VAL A 145 12.03 14.86 -5.35
N GLU A 146 11.20 13.97 -5.88
CA GLU A 146 9.92 13.60 -5.29
C GLU A 146 9.87 12.09 -5.12
N MET A 147 9.22 11.61 -4.06
CA MET A 147 9.01 10.19 -3.83
C MET A 147 7.59 9.93 -3.37
N ASP A 148 6.98 8.87 -3.90
CA ASP A 148 5.78 8.23 -3.38
C ASP A 148 6.06 6.80 -2.97
N CYS A 149 5.17 6.19 -2.18
CA CYS A 149 5.35 4.80 -1.81
C CYS A 149 4.05 4.05 -1.57
N ILE A 150 4.15 2.71 -1.66
CA ILE A 150 3.12 1.76 -1.28
C ILE A 150 3.65 0.96 -0.10
N ALA A 151 2.86 0.86 0.96
CA ALA A 151 3.19 0.15 2.19
C ALA A 151 2.03 -0.73 2.67
N TYR A 152 2.22 -1.41 3.81
CA TYR A 152 1.16 -2.16 4.49
C TYR A 152 1.14 -1.82 5.99
N VAL A 153 0.04 -2.14 6.68
CA VAL A 153 -0.09 -2.03 8.14
C VAL A 153 0.17 -3.35 8.86
#